data_ac18a518bfdec4fbeedc545ad0ec2ea2
#
_entry.id   ac18a518bfdec4fbeedc545ad0ec2ea2
#
_cell.length_a   1.000
_cell.length_b   1.000
_cell.length_c   1.000
_cell.angle_alpha   90.00
_cell.angle_beta   90.00
_cell.angle_gamma   90.00
#
_symmetry.space_group_name_H-M   'P 1'
#
loop_
_entity.id
_entity.type
_entity.pdbx_description
1 polymer ?
#
loop_
_entity_poly.entity_id
_entity_poly.type
_entity_poly.pdbx_seq_one_letter_code
_entity_poly.pdbx_strand_id
1 'polypeptide(L)'
;MARLWGAFARERLPALGRRTQRDGELTVTVGPHTLAGPAAAAEAFARPATLTLTLDGAAHDDPAALLRRLPLGPATPRLAAEVDNSVANLALAWARQPHPDEGPSALARAVAAPDPLAYLEQCVVDGHPLHPGCRTRIGLSTEEVLAYAPEHRPIVDLVRVRVPDDRWRGAAPATLLVHPWQRDHVLSAYPWLRPDGEVAARPLMSLRTLALVADPATHIKTSVDVQMTSAVRIVSPAAIHNGPALSELLARLAPAGFTVIPEVAAGAVLVDGEPSRQLAMVRRRLPSYPADSVVLPFAVLSAPSPADGRAIVTVGR
;
A
#
# COMPACT_ATOMS: atom_id res chain seq x y z
N MET A 1 17.13 2.14 5.69
CA MET A 1 18.15 1.18 6.19
C MET A 1 17.54 0.06 7.06
N ALA A 2 16.83 0.34 8.14
CA ALA A 2 16.33 -0.66 9.10
C ALA A 2 15.51 -1.82 8.49
N ARG A 3 14.60 -1.52 7.55
CA ARG A 3 13.81 -2.57 6.85
C ARG A 3 14.67 -3.45 5.95
N LEU A 4 15.67 -2.87 5.30
CA LEU A 4 16.61 -3.61 4.48
C LEU A 4 17.46 -4.58 5.33
N TRP A 5 17.96 -4.10 6.47
CA TRP A 5 18.67 -4.96 7.42
C TRP A 5 17.80 -6.09 7.96
N GLY A 6 16.56 -5.78 8.33
CA GLY A 6 15.60 -6.80 8.76
C GLY A 6 15.37 -7.89 7.72
N ALA A 7 15.33 -7.54 6.42
CA ALA A 7 15.22 -8.53 5.34
C ALA A 7 16.49 -9.41 5.28
N PHE A 8 17.68 -8.82 5.30
CA PHE A 8 18.93 -9.60 5.33
C PHE A 8 19.08 -10.47 6.57
N ALA A 9 18.59 -10.00 7.70
CA ALA A 9 18.68 -10.75 8.96
C ALA A 9 17.76 -11.97 8.99
N ARG A 10 16.56 -11.88 8.38
CA ARG A 10 15.50 -12.90 8.52
C ARG A 10 15.31 -13.78 7.29
N GLU A 11 15.43 -13.21 6.08
CA GLU A 11 15.02 -13.93 4.88
C GLU A 11 16.12 -14.85 4.35
N ARG A 12 15.71 -15.99 3.79
CA ARG A 12 16.61 -16.96 3.16
C ARG A 12 16.74 -16.63 1.68
N LEU A 13 17.58 -15.64 1.37
CA LEU A 13 17.88 -15.30 -0.01
C LEU A 13 19.08 -16.10 -0.53
N PRO A 14 19.07 -16.61 -1.78
CA PRO A 14 20.15 -17.45 -2.30
C PRO A 14 21.54 -16.78 -2.30
N ALA A 15 21.56 -15.45 -2.41
CA ALA A 15 22.81 -14.68 -2.41
C ALA A 15 23.39 -14.45 -1.00
N LEU A 16 22.64 -14.76 0.06
CA LEU A 16 23.12 -14.62 1.43
C LEU A 16 23.79 -15.90 1.89
N GLY A 17 25.00 -15.75 2.37
CA GLY A 17 25.79 -16.85 2.92
C GLY A 17 25.60 -17.02 4.44
N ARG A 18 26.72 -17.26 5.12
CA ARG A 18 26.74 -17.56 6.55
C ARG A 18 26.24 -16.36 7.37
N ARG A 19 25.44 -16.68 8.39
CA ARG A 19 25.06 -15.76 9.48
C ARG A 19 25.77 -16.15 10.77
N THR A 20 26.37 -15.16 11.44
CA THR A 20 27.01 -15.35 12.73
C THR A 20 26.57 -14.25 13.67
N GLN A 21 26.13 -14.63 14.86
CA GLN A 21 25.73 -13.67 15.90
C GLN A 21 26.72 -13.73 17.05
N ARG A 22 27.20 -12.57 17.48
CA ARG A 22 28.09 -12.41 18.61
C ARG A 22 27.91 -11.04 19.25
N ASP A 23 27.87 -11.00 20.58
CA ASP A 23 27.87 -9.76 21.38
C ASP A 23 26.80 -8.71 20.95
N GLY A 24 25.61 -9.17 20.57
CA GLY A 24 24.50 -8.31 20.10
C GLY A 24 24.61 -7.85 18.65
N GLU A 25 25.65 -8.24 17.94
CA GLU A 25 25.84 -8.01 16.51
C GLU A 25 25.52 -9.27 15.70
N LEU A 26 24.90 -9.10 14.54
CA LEU A 26 24.70 -10.11 13.51
C LEU A 26 25.54 -9.75 12.30
N THR A 27 26.33 -10.70 11.82
CA THR A 27 27.03 -10.60 10.53
C THR A 27 26.39 -11.52 9.50
N VAL A 28 26.31 -11.05 8.25
CA VAL A 28 25.80 -11.81 7.10
C VAL A 28 26.81 -11.70 5.97
N THR A 29 27.28 -12.82 5.44
CA THR A 29 28.16 -12.81 4.26
C THR A 29 27.33 -12.68 2.97
N VAL A 30 27.80 -11.85 2.04
CA VAL A 30 27.18 -11.62 0.73
C VAL A 30 28.26 -11.63 -0.33
N GLY A 31 28.48 -12.78 -0.95
CA GLY A 31 29.67 -12.99 -1.79
C GLY A 31 30.96 -12.82 -1.00
N PRO A 32 31.89 -11.97 -1.42
CA PRO A 32 33.14 -11.69 -0.68
C PRO A 32 32.95 -10.73 0.50
N HIS A 33 31.78 -10.11 0.64
CA HIS A 33 31.53 -9.05 1.59
C HIS A 33 30.93 -9.56 2.90
N THR A 34 31.21 -8.84 4.00
CA THR A 34 30.61 -9.04 5.30
C THR A 34 29.78 -7.81 5.67
N LEU A 35 28.48 -8.01 5.77
CA LEU A 35 27.54 -7.00 6.21
C LEU A 35 27.21 -7.23 7.69
N ALA A 36 27.28 -6.20 8.52
CA ALA A 36 27.02 -6.31 9.96
C ALA A 36 26.03 -5.24 10.45
N GLY A 37 25.30 -5.60 11.49
CA GLY A 37 24.31 -4.74 12.14
C GLY A 37 23.72 -5.41 13.41
N PRO A 38 22.75 -4.75 14.07
CA PRO A 38 22.15 -5.25 15.30
C PRO A 38 21.49 -6.61 15.14
N ALA A 39 21.80 -7.55 16.02
CA ALA A 39 21.25 -8.91 16.03
C ALA A 39 19.74 -8.94 16.31
N ALA A 40 19.20 -7.97 17.06
CA ALA A 40 17.79 -7.84 17.35
C ALA A 40 16.90 -7.76 16.07
N ALA A 41 17.47 -7.34 14.94
CA ALA A 41 16.76 -7.33 13.65
C ALA A 41 16.39 -8.74 13.14
N ALA A 42 17.03 -9.79 13.65
CA ALA A 42 16.71 -11.18 13.31
C ALA A 42 15.45 -11.71 14.03
N GLU A 43 14.99 -11.05 15.09
CA GLU A 43 13.76 -11.41 15.76
C GLU A 43 12.53 -11.24 14.87
N ALA A 44 11.54 -12.11 15.07
CA ALA A 44 10.31 -12.05 14.29
C ALA A 44 9.61 -10.70 14.50
N PHE A 45 9.23 -10.04 13.39
CA PHE A 45 8.57 -8.74 13.38
C PHE A 45 9.36 -7.57 13.99
N ALA A 46 10.65 -7.77 14.30
CA ALA A 46 11.49 -6.69 14.82
C ALA A 46 11.55 -5.50 13.88
N ARG A 47 11.42 -4.30 14.46
CA ARG A 47 11.50 -3.01 13.77
C ARG A 47 12.60 -2.18 14.41
N PRO A 48 13.86 -2.40 14.03
CA PRO A 48 14.92 -1.54 14.52
C PRO A 48 14.64 -0.10 14.09
N ALA A 49 15.07 0.83 14.94
CA ALA A 49 15.07 2.26 14.59
C ALA A 49 16.01 2.54 13.40
N THR A 50 16.13 3.78 12.99
CA THR A 50 17.15 4.21 12.02
C THR A 50 18.52 3.70 12.46
N LEU A 51 19.23 3.03 11.56
CA LEU A 51 20.53 2.46 11.86
C LEU A 51 21.51 2.61 10.69
N THR A 52 22.75 2.65 11.03
CA THR A 52 23.88 2.52 10.12
C THR A 52 24.32 1.08 10.11
N LEU A 53 24.55 0.50 8.94
CA LEU A 53 25.15 -0.82 8.79
C LEU A 53 26.64 -0.69 8.47
N THR A 54 27.39 -1.73 8.72
CA THR A 54 28.78 -1.80 8.26
C THR A 54 28.93 -2.84 7.16
N LEU A 55 29.61 -2.47 6.09
CA LEU A 55 30.03 -3.36 5.02
C LEU A 55 31.56 -3.40 5.01
N ASP A 56 32.14 -4.56 5.31
CA ASP A 56 33.59 -4.74 5.44
C ASP A 56 34.24 -3.71 6.38
N GLY A 57 33.54 -3.38 7.48
CA GLY A 57 33.95 -2.40 8.46
C GLY A 57 33.66 -0.92 8.13
N ALA A 58 33.24 -0.60 6.90
CA ALA A 58 32.85 0.76 6.52
C ALA A 58 31.36 1.03 6.80
N ALA A 59 31.04 2.18 7.37
CA ALA A 59 29.68 2.56 7.71
C ALA A 59 28.84 2.97 6.47
N HIS A 60 27.59 2.56 6.44
CA HIS A 60 26.61 2.85 5.39
C HIS A 60 25.25 3.22 5.99
N ASP A 61 24.67 4.32 5.57
CA ASP A 61 23.36 4.84 5.96
C ASP A 61 22.39 4.98 4.78
N ASP A 62 22.88 4.89 3.54
CA ASP A 62 22.08 4.87 2.32
C ASP A 62 21.81 3.41 1.88
N PRO A 63 20.54 2.95 1.95
CA PRO A 63 20.20 1.56 1.62
C PRO A 63 20.36 1.21 0.14
N ALA A 64 20.15 2.15 -0.78
CA ALA A 64 20.27 1.87 -2.20
C ALA A 64 21.73 1.89 -2.65
N ALA A 65 22.56 2.80 -2.12
CA ALA A 65 24.00 2.78 -2.33
C ALA A 65 24.62 1.48 -1.79
N LEU A 66 24.19 1.03 -0.61
CA LEU A 66 24.61 -0.26 -0.05
C LEU A 66 24.24 -1.43 -0.98
N LEU A 67 22.99 -1.48 -1.46
CA LEU A 67 22.53 -2.53 -2.38
C LEU A 67 23.38 -2.60 -3.65
N ARG A 68 23.74 -1.46 -4.24
CA ARG A 68 24.56 -1.40 -5.46
C ARG A 68 25.98 -2.00 -5.28
N ARG A 69 26.46 -2.11 -4.05
CA ARG A 69 27.76 -2.71 -3.71
C ARG A 69 27.68 -4.21 -3.48
N LEU A 70 26.50 -4.77 -3.27
CA LEU A 70 26.32 -6.17 -2.91
C LEU A 70 26.03 -7.05 -4.14
N PRO A 71 26.70 -8.19 -4.30
CA PRO A 71 26.50 -9.12 -5.41
C PRO A 71 25.25 -10.00 -5.18
N LEU A 72 24.07 -9.38 -5.14
CA LEU A 72 22.79 -10.08 -4.89
C LEU A 72 22.21 -10.74 -6.16
N GLY A 73 22.79 -10.50 -7.32
CA GLY A 73 22.37 -11.06 -8.60
C GLY A 73 21.86 -10.00 -9.60
N PRO A 74 21.34 -10.42 -10.76
CA PRO A 74 21.02 -9.52 -11.88
C PRO A 74 19.88 -8.54 -11.57
N ALA A 75 19.02 -8.82 -10.59
CA ALA A 75 17.94 -7.93 -10.19
C ALA A 75 18.38 -6.79 -9.24
N THR A 76 19.64 -6.77 -8.80
CA THR A 76 20.14 -5.78 -7.82
C THR A 76 19.96 -4.32 -8.27
N PRO A 77 20.26 -3.93 -9.53
CA PRO A 77 20.07 -2.54 -9.96
C PRO A 77 18.61 -2.09 -9.88
N ARG A 78 17.68 -2.97 -10.24
CA ARG A 78 16.24 -2.71 -10.14
C ARG A 78 15.81 -2.57 -8.67
N LEU A 79 16.24 -3.47 -7.81
CA LEU A 79 15.94 -3.40 -6.37
C LEU A 79 16.48 -2.11 -5.74
N ALA A 80 17.69 -1.70 -6.10
CA ALA A 80 18.28 -0.45 -5.63
C ALA A 80 17.45 0.77 -6.07
N ALA A 81 17.00 0.81 -7.34
CA ALA A 81 16.12 1.87 -7.83
C ALA A 81 14.75 1.88 -7.13
N GLU A 82 14.17 0.71 -6.85
CA GLU A 82 12.92 0.58 -6.09
C GLU A 82 13.08 1.10 -4.65
N VAL A 83 14.23 0.87 -4.01
CA VAL A 83 14.54 1.35 -2.67
C VAL A 83 14.83 2.86 -2.68
N ASP A 84 15.55 3.39 -3.66
CA ASP A 84 15.73 4.84 -3.84
C ASP A 84 14.39 5.57 -3.95
N ASN A 85 13.52 5.08 -4.82
CA ASN A 85 12.17 5.62 -4.99
C ASN A 85 11.36 5.54 -3.69
N SER A 86 11.49 4.44 -2.94
CA SER A 86 10.82 4.28 -1.64
C SER A 86 11.32 5.25 -0.59
N VAL A 87 12.63 5.52 -0.54
CA VAL A 87 13.24 6.49 0.39
C VAL A 87 12.77 7.91 0.07
N ALA A 88 12.79 8.30 -1.20
CA ALA A 88 12.32 9.62 -1.63
C ALA A 88 10.84 9.85 -1.28
N ASN A 89 9.96 8.87 -1.59
CA ASN A 89 8.54 8.96 -1.27
C ASN A 89 8.26 8.94 0.23
N LEU A 90 9.05 8.21 1.02
CA LEU A 90 8.94 8.20 2.47
C LEU A 90 9.35 9.56 3.08
N ALA A 91 10.44 10.15 2.59
CA ALA A 91 10.87 11.48 3.00
C ALA A 91 9.82 12.55 2.67
N LEU A 92 9.24 12.49 1.47
CA LEU A 92 8.15 13.37 1.04
C LEU A 92 6.91 13.21 1.93
N ALA A 93 6.57 11.97 2.28
CA ALA A 93 5.44 11.67 3.15
C ALA A 93 5.62 12.27 4.55
N TRP A 94 6.79 12.09 5.16
CA TRP A 94 7.09 12.63 6.49
C TRP A 94 7.20 14.15 6.52
N ALA A 95 7.77 14.77 5.48
CA ALA A 95 7.89 16.23 5.40
C ALA A 95 6.55 16.98 5.41
N ARG A 96 5.44 16.27 5.15
CA ARG A 96 4.09 16.84 5.10
C ARG A 96 3.18 16.41 6.25
N GLN A 97 3.72 15.74 7.26
CA GLN A 97 2.92 15.41 8.44
C GLN A 97 2.83 16.61 9.39
N PRO A 98 1.75 16.73 10.18
CA PRO A 98 1.64 17.77 11.21
C PRO A 98 2.75 17.61 12.25
N HIS A 99 3.18 18.73 12.82
CA HIS A 99 4.20 18.72 13.90
C HIS A 99 3.70 18.00 15.16
N PRO A 100 4.61 17.35 15.92
CA PRO A 100 4.26 16.45 17.02
C PRO A 100 3.42 17.08 18.15
N ASP A 101 3.57 18.35 18.41
CA ASP A 101 3.02 19.03 19.60
C ASP A 101 1.67 19.74 19.34
N GLU A 102 1.08 19.56 18.16
CA GLU A 102 -0.11 20.30 17.75
C GLU A 102 -1.42 19.50 17.85
N GLY A 103 -2.09 19.60 19.01
CA GLY A 103 -3.50 19.27 19.14
C GLY A 103 -3.81 17.80 19.47
N PRO A 104 -5.05 17.32 19.20
CA PRO A 104 -5.54 16.02 19.67
C PRO A 104 -4.81 14.84 19.01
N SER A 105 -4.86 13.66 19.69
CA SER A 105 -4.27 12.41 19.17
C SER A 105 -4.81 12.01 17.80
N ALA A 106 -4.09 11.17 17.07
CA ALA A 106 -4.53 10.67 15.77
C ALA A 106 -5.89 9.96 15.85
N LEU A 107 -6.15 9.22 16.94
CA LEU A 107 -7.44 8.58 17.18
C LEU A 107 -8.56 9.59 17.42
N ALA A 108 -8.32 10.62 18.22
CA ALA A 108 -9.32 11.68 18.46
C ALA A 108 -9.63 12.45 17.17
N ARG A 109 -8.63 12.73 16.34
CA ARG A 109 -8.83 13.33 15.00
C ARG A 109 -9.61 12.40 14.08
N ALA A 110 -9.35 11.09 14.14
CA ALA A 110 -10.09 10.11 13.36
C ALA A 110 -11.56 10.08 13.71
N VAL A 111 -11.89 10.03 15.01
CA VAL A 111 -13.28 10.04 15.49
C VAL A 111 -14.03 11.30 15.03
N ALA A 112 -13.36 12.44 14.96
CA ALA A 112 -13.92 13.70 14.49
C ALA A 112 -13.98 13.81 12.95
N ALA A 113 -13.32 12.91 12.21
CA ALA A 113 -13.28 12.95 10.75
C ALA A 113 -14.59 12.46 10.12
N PRO A 114 -14.98 12.99 8.94
CA PRO A 114 -16.16 12.51 8.21
C PRO A 114 -16.08 11.02 7.81
N ASP A 115 -14.88 10.48 7.71
CA ASP A 115 -14.58 9.07 7.45
C ASP A 115 -13.43 8.63 8.37
N PRO A 116 -13.74 8.11 9.57
CA PRO A 116 -12.72 7.68 10.54
C PRO A 116 -11.78 6.60 10.00
N LEU A 117 -12.31 5.64 9.24
CA LEU A 117 -11.54 4.53 8.71
C LEU A 117 -10.52 5.03 7.67
N ALA A 118 -10.96 5.84 6.71
CA ALA A 118 -10.05 6.42 5.72
C ALA A 118 -8.98 7.30 6.38
N TYR A 119 -9.36 8.10 7.38
CA TYR A 119 -8.41 8.92 8.13
C TYR A 119 -7.32 8.05 8.79
N LEU A 120 -7.70 6.97 9.45
CA LEU A 120 -6.75 6.05 10.10
C LEU A 120 -5.85 5.34 9.10
N GLU A 121 -6.39 4.88 7.96
CA GLU A 121 -5.57 4.29 6.89
C GLU A 121 -4.55 5.30 6.32
N GLN A 122 -4.93 6.57 6.20
CA GLN A 122 -4.06 7.67 5.76
C GLN A 122 -2.99 8.04 6.79
N CYS A 123 -3.18 7.72 8.08
CA CYS A 123 -2.16 7.87 9.11
C CYS A 123 -1.04 6.82 9.04
N VAL A 124 -1.17 5.77 8.24
CA VAL A 124 -0.11 4.77 8.04
C VAL A 124 0.95 5.32 7.08
N VAL A 125 1.70 6.33 7.53
CA VAL A 125 2.69 7.05 6.71
C VAL A 125 3.86 6.17 6.32
N ASP A 126 4.34 5.33 7.21
CA ASP A 126 5.48 4.43 6.98
C ASP A 126 5.26 3.31 5.96
N GLY A 127 4.01 3.03 5.60
CA GLY A 127 3.66 1.93 4.71
C GLY A 127 3.92 0.55 5.35
N HIS A 128 4.36 -0.40 4.55
CA HIS A 128 4.61 -1.77 5.03
C HIS A 128 5.75 -1.80 6.06
N PRO A 129 5.52 -2.33 7.26
CA PRO A 129 6.47 -2.21 8.38
C PRO A 129 7.80 -2.92 8.16
N LEU A 130 7.83 -3.98 7.36
CA LEU A 130 9.01 -4.84 7.19
C LEU A 130 9.61 -4.80 5.78
N HIS A 131 8.89 -4.30 4.77
CA HIS A 131 9.35 -4.33 3.39
C HIS A 131 10.28 -3.15 3.09
N PRO A 132 11.50 -3.35 2.50
CA PRO A 132 12.43 -2.27 2.18
C PRO A 132 11.82 -1.24 1.22
N GLY A 133 11.09 -1.69 0.20
CA GLY A 133 10.36 -0.84 -0.73
C GLY A 133 8.97 -0.42 -0.23
N CYS A 134 8.83 -0.07 1.05
CA CYS A 134 7.55 0.21 1.72
C CYS A 134 6.74 1.34 1.06
N ARG A 135 7.41 2.28 0.40
CA ARG A 135 6.83 3.44 -0.30
C ARG A 135 7.26 3.51 -1.78
N THR A 136 7.69 2.40 -2.36
CA THR A 136 7.93 2.32 -3.80
C THR A 136 6.64 2.62 -4.57
N ARG A 137 6.74 3.54 -5.54
CA ARG A 137 5.65 4.01 -6.42
C ARG A 137 6.18 4.34 -7.80
N ILE A 138 6.77 3.34 -8.45
CA ILE A 138 7.33 3.49 -9.79
C ILE A 138 6.18 3.60 -10.80
N GLY A 139 6.20 4.67 -11.58
CA GLY A 139 5.14 5.06 -12.51
C GLY A 139 4.38 6.30 -12.07
N LEU A 140 4.60 6.81 -10.84
CA LEU A 140 4.10 8.12 -10.40
C LEU A 140 5.21 9.16 -10.42
N SER A 141 4.92 10.36 -10.90
CA SER A 141 5.73 11.55 -10.65
C SER A 141 5.57 12.02 -9.21
N THR A 142 6.41 12.96 -8.76
CA THR A 142 6.30 13.56 -7.42
C THR A 142 4.95 14.27 -7.24
N GLU A 143 4.47 14.98 -8.25
CA GLU A 143 3.19 15.68 -8.27
C GLU A 143 2.03 14.69 -8.16
N GLU A 144 2.10 13.57 -8.87
CA GLU A 144 1.10 12.51 -8.80
C GLU A 144 1.11 11.78 -7.45
N VAL A 145 2.28 11.59 -6.83
CA VAL A 145 2.37 11.07 -5.47
C VAL A 145 1.65 12.00 -4.49
N LEU A 146 1.87 13.31 -4.61
CA LEU A 146 1.20 14.31 -3.77
C LEU A 146 -0.31 14.38 -4.02
N ALA A 147 -0.72 14.21 -5.27
CA ALA A 147 -2.13 14.29 -5.68
C ALA A 147 -2.94 13.04 -5.32
N TYR A 148 -2.31 11.85 -5.24
CA TYR A 148 -3.06 10.59 -5.16
C TYR A 148 -2.73 9.75 -3.94
N ALA A 149 -1.60 9.97 -3.28
CA ALA A 149 -1.18 9.08 -2.21
C ALA A 149 -1.88 9.36 -0.88
N PRO A 150 -2.37 8.31 -0.20
CA PRO A 150 -3.21 8.44 1.00
C PRO A 150 -2.57 9.22 2.14
N GLU A 151 -1.26 9.12 2.34
CA GLU A 151 -0.55 9.84 3.39
C GLU A 151 -0.53 11.36 3.22
N HIS A 152 -0.91 11.86 2.03
CA HIS A 152 -1.10 13.29 1.76
C HIS A 152 -2.57 13.73 1.90
N ARG A 153 -3.48 12.80 2.20
CA ARG A 153 -4.93 13.01 2.44
C ARG A 153 -5.66 13.78 1.33
N PRO A 154 -5.42 13.49 0.05
CA PRO A 154 -6.14 14.14 -1.02
C PRO A 154 -7.59 13.69 -1.09
N ILE A 155 -8.42 14.49 -1.76
CA ILE A 155 -9.63 14.00 -2.43
C ILE A 155 -9.26 13.72 -3.87
N VAL A 156 -9.61 12.54 -4.34
CA VAL A 156 -9.33 12.07 -5.71
C VAL A 156 -10.65 11.91 -6.44
N ASP A 157 -10.80 12.58 -7.58
CA ASP A 157 -12.00 12.47 -8.40
C ASP A 157 -11.88 11.30 -9.36
N LEU A 158 -12.55 10.19 -9.02
CA LEU A 158 -12.65 9.03 -9.89
C LEU A 158 -13.49 9.38 -11.11
N VAL A 159 -12.97 9.14 -12.30
CA VAL A 159 -13.69 9.39 -13.55
C VAL A 159 -14.70 8.28 -13.78
N ARG A 160 -15.97 8.62 -13.87
CA ARG A 160 -17.02 7.70 -14.26
C ARG A 160 -17.03 7.53 -15.77
N VAL A 161 -17.00 6.30 -16.22
CA VAL A 161 -17.02 5.94 -17.65
C VAL A 161 -18.17 4.96 -17.88
N ARG A 162 -19.05 5.31 -18.82
CA ARG A 162 -20.07 4.39 -19.30
C ARG A 162 -19.46 3.46 -20.33
N VAL A 163 -19.65 2.17 -20.12
CA VAL A 163 -19.13 1.13 -21.01
C VAL A 163 -20.31 0.55 -21.82
N PRO A 164 -20.17 0.30 -23.13
CA PRO A 164 -21.17 -0.44 -23.89
C PRO A 164 -21.40 -1.83 -23.29
N ASP A 165 -22.67 -2.27 -23.22
CA ASP A 165 -23.04 -3.52 -22.54
C ASP A 165 -22.38 -4.74 -23.18
N ASP A 166 -22.19 -4.76 -24.48
CA ASP A 166 -21.49 -5.80 -25.23
C ASP A 166 -19.98 -5.83 -24.97
N ARG A 167 -19.44 -4.78 -24.36
CA ARG A 167 -18.03 -4.63 -23.95
C ARG A 167 -17.82 -4.60 -22.45
N TRP A 168 -18.80 -5.06 -21.69
CA TRP A 168 -18.72 -5.13 -20.25
C TRP A 168 -18.81 -6.58 -19.74
N ARG A 169 -17.91 -6.93 -18.85
CA ARG A 169 -17.96 -8.16 -18.07
C ARG A 169 -18.10 -7.80 -16.61
N GLY A 170 -19.26 -8.03 -16.03
CA GLY A 170 -19.50 -7.76 -14.62
C GLY A 170 -20.94 -7.44 -14.29
N ALA A 171 -21.18 -6.94 -13.08
CA ALA A 171 -22.49 -6.54 -12.61
C ALA A 171 -23.00 -5.27 -13.33
N ALA A 172 -24.29 -5.20 -13.57
CA ALA A 172 -24.95 -3.99 -14.10
C ALA A 172 -25.03 -2.89 -13.00
N PRO A 173 -25.05 -1.59 -13.39
CA PRO A 173 -24.88 -1.10 -14.74
C PRO A 173 -23.44 -1.21 -15.24
N ALA A 174 -23.24 -1.23 -16.56
CA ALA A 174 -21.93 -1.26 -17.21
C ALA A 174 -21.21 0.08 -17.04
N THR A 175 -20.66 0.28 -15.85
CA THR A 175 -20.01 1.54 -15.43
C THR A 175 -18.69 1.23 -14.76
N LEU A 176 -17.63 1.88 -15.23
CA LEU A 176 -16.29 1.81 -14.66
C LEU A 176 -15.97 3.11 -13.94
N LEU A 177 -15.41 3.03 -12.73
CA LEU A 177 -14.78 4.15 -12.04
C LEU A 177 -13.28 4.03 -12.20
N VAL A 178 -12.68 5.01 -12.87
CA VAL A 178 -11.28 5.04 -13.29
C VAL A 178 -10.51 6.02 -12.42
N HIS A 179 -9.35 5.58 -11.90
CA HIS A 179 -8.43 6.49 -11.22
C HIS A 179 -7.91 7.56 -12.20
N PRO A 180 -7.73 8.85 -11.80
CA PRO A 180 -7.24 9.90 -12.71
C PRO A 180 -5.93 9.53 -13.39
N TRP A 181 -4.98 8.94 -12.67
CA TRP A 181 -3.75 8.43 -13.28
C TRP A 181 -4.04 7.46 -14.45
N GLN A 182 -4.96 6.54 -14.25
CA GLN A 182 -5.34 5.55 -15.27
C GLN A 182 -6.07 6.19 -16.44
N ARG A 183 -6.87 7.25 -16.18
CA ARG A 183 -7.48 8.08 -17.21
C ARG A 183 -6.40 8.68 -18.14
N ASP A 184 -5.38 9.28 -17.55
CA ASP A 184 -4.40 10.07 -18.28
C ASP A 184 -3.37 9.17 -19.02
N HIS A 185 -3.09 7.98 -18.50
CA HIS A 185 -2.05 7.10 -19.03
C HIS A 185 -2.57 5.89 -19.83
N VAL A 186 -3.83 5.49 -19.63
CA VAL A 186 -4.38 4.27 -20.26
C VAL A 186 -5.65 4.53 -21.03
N LEU A 187 -6.59 5.32 -20.50
CA LEU A 187 -7.92 5.48 -21.09
C LEU A 187 -7.88 6.11 -22.48
N SER A 188 -6.88 6.95 -22.76
CA SER A 188 -6.68 7.59 -24.07
C SER A 188 -6.51 6.60 -25.23
N ALA A 189 -6.05 5.37 -24.95
CA ALA A 189 -5.95 4.31 -25.95
C ALA A 189 -7.32 3.73 -26.35
N TYR A 190 -8.40 4.11 -25.66
CA TYR A 190 -9.75 3.59 -25.83
C TYR A 190 -10.76 4.74 -26.08
N PRO A 191 -10.72 5.43 -27.21
CA PRO A 191 -11.51 6.65 -27.45
C PRO A 191 -13.03 6.43 -27.50
N TRP A 192 -13.46 5.17 -27.57
CA TRP A 192 -14.87 4.77 -27.48
C TRP A 192 -15.38 4.70 -26.01
N LEU A 193 -14.49 4.71 -25.02
CA LEU A 193 -14.83 4.86 -23.61
C LEU A 193 -14.95 6.36 -23.31
N ARG A 194 -16.15 6.82 -23.03
CA ARG A 194 -16.41 8.25 -22.80
C ARG A 194 -16.64 8.53 -21.33
N PRO A 195 -15.92 9.49 -20.74
CA PRO A 195 -16.23 9.99 -19.41
C PRO A 195 -17.67 10.50 -19.32
N ASP A 196 -18.32 10.21 -18.18
CA ASP A 196 -19.70 10.58 -17.87
C ASP A 196 -19.78 11.09 -16.41
N GLY A 197 -18.91 12.04 -16.07
CA GLY A 197 -18.81 12.69 -14.78
C GLY A 197 -17.72 12.14 -13.88
N GLU A 198 -17.69 12.64 -12.65
CA GLU A 198 -16.66 12.32 -11.65
C GLU A 198 -17.30 11.96 -10.31
N VAL A 199 -16.58 11.24 -9.48
CA VAL A 199 -16.99 10.80 -8.15
C VAL A 199 -15.85 11.04 -7.18
N ALA A 200 -16.04 11.95 -6.23
CA ALA A 200 -15.05 12.26 -5.21
C ALA A 200 -14.82 11.09 -4.25
N ALA A 201 -13.57 10.74 -3.99
CA ALA A 201 -13.19 9.63 -3.15
C ALA A 201 -11.91 9.92 -2.34
N ARG A 202 -11.75 9.24 -1.20
CA ARG A 202 -10.55 9.28 -0.36
C ARG A 202 -9.70 8.05 -0.60
N PRO A 203 -8.44 8.20 -1.01
CA PRO A 203 -7.57 7.04 -1.16
C PRO A 203 -7.29 6.39 0.20
N LEU A 204 -7.39 5.08 0.22
CA LEU A 204 -7.01 4.24 1.35
C LEU A 204 -5.55 3.81 1.21
N MET A 205 -5.02 3.13 2.22
CA MET A 205 -3.61 2.75 2.34
C MET A 205 -3.03 2.07 1.07
N SER A 206 -3.86 1.38 0.29
CA SER A 206 -3.43 0.73 -0.96
C SER A 206 -3.35 1.68 -2.17
N LEU A 207 -3.68 2.97 -2.02
CA LEU A 207 -3.79 4.02 -3.04
C LEU A 207 -4.91 3.76 -4.07
N ARG A 208 -5.01 2.57 -4.62
CA ARG A 208 -6.00 2.17 -5.64
C ARG A 208 -7.36 1.73 -5.08
N THR A 209 -7.49 1.60 -3.77
CA THR A 209 -8.78 1.42 -3.10
C THR A 209 -9.16 2.75 -2.48
N LEU A 210 -10.35 3.25 -2.82
CA LEU A 210 -10.81 4.57 -2.41
C LEU A 210 -12.19 4.45 -1.80
N ALA A 211 -12.42 5.13 -0.67
CA ALA A 211 -13.75 5.29 -0.06
C ALA A 211 -14.48 6.46 -0.73
N LEU A 212 -15.72 6.26 -1.14
CA LEU A 212 -16.49 7.35 -1.74
C LEU A 212 -16.83 8.43 -0.71
N VAL A 213 -16.68 9.70 -1.06
CA VAL A 213 -16.98 10.81 -0.15
C VAL A 213 -18.46 10.85 0.20
N ALA A 214 -19.34 10.60 -0.78
CA ALA A 214 -20.79 10.61 -0.57
C ALA A 214 -21.32 9.35 0.15
N ASP A 215 -20.57 8.26 0.15
CA ASP A 215 -20.93 6.99 0.80
C ASP A 215 -19.66 6.28 1.29
N PRO A 216 -19.11 6.66 2.45
CA PRO A 216 -17.86 6.10 2.96
C PRO A 216 -17.86 4.58 3.18
N ALA A 217 -19.04 3.97 3.32
CA ALA A 217 -19.15 2.52 3.41
C ALA A 217 -18.93 1.81 2.07
N THR A 218 -18.95 2.53 0.94
CA THR A 218 -18.62 1.98 -0.38
C THR A 218 -17.17 2.27 -0.74
N HIS A 219 -16.39 1.21 -0.94
CA HIS A 219 -15.01 1.29 -1.40
C HIS A 219 -14.89 0.80 -2.83
N ILE A 220 -14.18 1.55 -3.66
CA ILE A 220 -13.84 1.20 -5.03
C ILE A 220 -12.37 0.82 -5.10
N LYS A 221 -12.10 -0.43 -5.46
CA LYS A 221 -10.76 -0.92 -5.77
C LYS A 221 -10.61 -0.93 -7.28
N THR A 222 -9.97 0.09 -7.82
CA THR A 222 -9.74 0.24 -9.26
C THR A 222 -8.32 -0.20 -9.66
N SER A 223 -8.06 -0.33 -10.94
CA SER A 223 -6.72 -0.52 -11.46
C SER A 223 -5.96 0.80 -11.48
N VAL A 224 -4.70 0.74 -11.11
CA VAL A 224 -3.70 1.79 -11.32
C VAL A 224 -2.41 1.09 -11.75
N ASP A 225 -2.01 1.26 -13.01
CA ASP A 225 -0.89 0.50 -13.61
C ASP A 225 0.48 1.00 -13.15
N VAL A 226 0.62 1.12 -11.85
CA VAL A 226 1.78 1.64 -11.12
C VAL A 226 2.32 0.54 -10.20
N GLN A 227 3.63 0.38 -10.15
CA GLN A 227 4.25 -0.52 -9.19
C GLN A 227 4.23 0.11 -7.79
N MET A 228 3.57 -0.56 -6.85
CA MET A 228 3.59 -0.21 -5.43
C MET A 228 4.12 -1.37 -4.61
N THR A 229 5.12 -1.10 -3.78
CA THR A 229 5.90 -2.13 -3.07
C THR A 229 6.53 -3.08 -4.09
N SER A 230 6.05 -4.32 -4.21
CA SER A 230 6.63 -5.35 -5.09
C SER A 230 5.75 -5.69 -6.30
N ALA A 231 4.61 -5.04 -6.51
CA ALA A 231 3.66 -5.43 -7.55
C ALA A 231 2.96 -4.25 -8.22
N VAL A 232 2.70 -4.41 -9.52
CA VAL A 232 1.82 -3.50 -10.29
C VAL A 232 0.37 -3.70 -9.84
N ARG A 233 -0.33 -2.59 -9.60
CA ARG A 233 -1.65 -2.59 -8.95
C ARG A 233 -2.82 -2.60 -9.95
N ILE A 234 -2.94 -3.67 -10.70
CA ILE A 234 -4.06 -3.95 -11.62
C ILE A 234 -5.04 -4.96 -11.01
N VAL A 235 -6.26 -5.00 -11.54
CA VAL A 235 -7.29 -5.96 -11.10
C VAL A 235 -7.24 -7.20 -12.00
N SER A 236 -7.08 -8.38 -11.42
CA SER A 236 -7.00 -9.63 -12.20
C SER A 236 -8.37 -10.07 -12.69
N PRO A 237 -8.47 -10.77 -13.86
CA PRO A 237 -9.70 -11.38 -14.33
C PRO A 237 -10.30 -12.36 -13.29
N ALA A 238 -9.46 -13.08 -12.56
CA ALA A 238 -9.92 -13.97 -11.48
C ALA A 238 -10.63 -13.21 -10.36
N ALA A 239 -10.17 -12.00 -9.99
CA ALA A 239 -10.84 -11.18 -8.99
C ALA A 239 -12.21 -10.69 -9.47
N ILE A 240 -12.35 -10.42 -10.77
CA ILE A 240 -13.64 -10.01 -11.37
C ILE A 240 -14.62 -11.16 -11.37
N HIS A 241 -14.15 -12.35 -11.76
CA HIS A 241 -14.99 -13.53 -11.90
C HIS A 241 -15.39 -14.12 -10.54
N ASN A 242 -14.44 -14.23 -9.63
CA ASN A 242 -14.62 -14.97 -8.37
C ASN A 242 -14.89 -14.09 -7.15
N GLY A 243 -14.51 -12.81 -7.19
CA GLY A 243 -14.53 -11.94 -6.01
C GLY A 243 -15.87 -11.89 -5.29
N PRO A 244 -16.98 -11.55 -5.95
CA PRO A 244 -18.29 -11.52 -5.30
C PRO A 244 -18.74 -12.88 -4.77
N ALA A 245 -18.59 -13.95 -5.55
CA ALA A 245 -18.99 -15.31 -5.16
C ALA A 245 -18.17 -15.83 -3.96
N LEU A 246 -16.86 -15.61 -3.97
CA LEU A 246 -15.99 -15.96 -2.84
C LEU A 246 -16.32 -15.13 -1.59
N SER A 247 -16.64 -13.85 -1.74
CA SER A 247 -17.07 -13.01 -0.62
C SER A 247 -18.35 -13.51 0.02
N GLU A 248 -19.32 -13.91 -0.80
CA GLU A 248 -20.57 -14.52 -0.31
C GLU A 248 -20.32 -15.85 0.40
N LEU A 249 -19.49 -16.72 -0.17
CA LEU A 249 -19.11 -17.97 0.47
C LEU A 249 -18.41 -17.75 1.81
N LEU A 250 -17.42 -16.86 1.86
CA LEU A 250 -16.68 -16.54 3.08
C LEU A 250 -17.58 -15.92 4.14
N ALA A 251 -18.53 -15.06 3.76
CA ALA A 251 -19.50 -14.49 4.70
C ALA A 251 -20.38 -15.58 5.38
N ARG A 252 -20.73 -16.64 4.63
CA ARG A 252 -21.47 -17.80 5.19
C ARG A 252 -20.62 -18.71 6.08
N LEU A 253 -19.31 -18.77 5.83
CA LEU A 253 -18.37 -19.62 6.56
C LEU A 253 -17.68 -18.88 7.73
N ALA A 254 -17.84 -17.57 7.83
CA ALA A 254 -17.19 -16.77 8.86
C ALA A 254 -17.66 -17.21 10.24
N PRO A 255 -16.74 -17.51 11.17
CA PRO A 255 -17.11 -17.82 12.56
C PRO A 255 -17.70 -16.60 13.28
N ALA A 256 -18.40 -16.84 14.39
CA ALA A 256 -18.93 -15.77 15.19
C ALA A 256 -17.83 -14.76 15.60
N GLY A 257 -18.14 -13.47 15.49
CA GLY A 257 -17.19 -12.38 15.77
C GLY A 257 -16.27 -12.01 14.59
N PHE A 258 -16.35 -12.72 13.46
CA PHE A 258 -15.66 -12.34 12.23
C PHE A 258 -16.64 -11.86 11.17
N THR A 259 -16.28 -10.78 10.50
CA THR A 259 -17.05 -10.26 9.37
C THR A 259 -16.11 -10.01 8.19
N VAL A 260 -16.50 -10.51 7.03
CA VAL A 260 -15.78 -10.26 5.78
C VAL A 260 -16.27 -8.93 5.20
N ILE A 261 -15.36 -8.09 4.73
CA ILE A 261 -15.74 -6.93 3.90
C ILE A 261 -16.05 -7.45 2.49
N PRO A 262 -17.33 -7.57 2.11
CA PRO A 262 -17.70 -8.24 0.88
C PRO A 262 -17.33 -7.43 -0.36
N GLU A 263 -16.83 -8.13 -1.37
CA GLU A 263 -16.76 -7.63 -2.75
C GLU A 263 -18.16 -7.85 -3.37
N VAL A 264 -18.99 -6.80 -3.34
CA VAL A 264 -20.40 -6.88 -3.72
C VAL A 264 -20.64 -6.78 -5.22
N ALA A 265 -19.69 -6.27 -5.97
CA ALA A 265 -19.70 -6.22 -7.43
C ALA A 265 -18.27 -6.12 -7.95
N ALA A 266 -18.08 -6.63 -9.16
CA ALA A 266 -16.84 -6.46 -9.90
C ALA A 266 -17.16 -6.34 -11.38
N GLY A 267 -16.26 -5.70 -12.14
CA GLY A 267 -16.41 -5.61 -13.58
C GLY A 267 -15.15 -5.09 -14.28
N ALA A 268 -15.08 -5.42 -15.56
CA ALA A 268 -14.01 -5.00 -16.46
C ALA A 268 -14.55 -4.69 -17.85
N VAL A 269 -13.85 -3.81 -18.53
CA VAL A 269 -14.02 -3.57 -19.96
C VAL A 269 -13.46 -4.77 -20.74
N LEU A 270 -14.19 -5.25 -21.75
CA LEU A 270 -13.69 -6.23 -22.70
C LEU A 270 -12.87 -5.53 -23.79
N VAL A 271 -11.61 -5.92 -23.89
CA VAL A 271 -10.70 -5.53 -24.96
C VAL A 271 -10.35 -6.80 -25.71
N ASP A 272 -10.59 -6.81 -27.00
CA ASP A 272 -10.42 -7.99 -27.87
C ASP A 272 -11.12 -9.25 -27.33
N GLY A 273 -12.30 -9.05 -26.71
CA GLY A 273 -13.12 -10.11 -26.11
C GLY A 273 -12.71 -10.56 -24.70
N GLU A 274 -11.58 -10.11 -24.20
CA GLU A 274 -11.04 -10.50 -22.90
C GLU A 274 -11.14 -9.38 -21.84
N PRO A 275 -11.38 -9.70 -20.56
CA PRO A 275 -11.42 -8.72 -19.47
C PRO A 275 -10.09 -8.00 -19.29
N SER A 276 -10.09 -6.69 -19.51
CA SER A 276 -8.90 -5.85 -19.32
C SER A 276 -8.52 -5.76 -17.85
N ARG A 277 -7.26 -6.07 -17.54
CA ARG A 277 -6.71 -5.92 -16.19
C ARG A 277 -6.49 -4.46 -15.78
N GLN A 278 -6.34 -3.57 -16.77
CA GLN A 278 -6.11 -2.14 -16.58
C GLN A 278 -7.41 -1.33 -16.47
N LEU A 279 -8.50 -1.82 -17.06
CA LEU A 279 -9.82 -1.18 -17.10
C LEU A 279 -10.82 -2.03 -16.34
N ALA A 280 -10.58 -2.18 -15.03
CA ALA A 280 -11.36 -3.05 -14.16
C ALA A 280 -11.48 -2.45 -12.76
N MET A 281 -12.57 -2.80 -12.09
CA MET A 281 -12.82 -2.40 -10.71
C MET A 281 -13.53 -3.48 -9.91
N VAL A 282 -13.42 -3.38 -8.58
CA VAL A 282 -14.18 -4.14 -7.61
C VAL A 282 -14.82 -3.16 -6.64
N ARG A 283 -16.09 -3.34 -6.34
CA ARG A 283 -16.83 -2.58 -5.33
C ARG A 283 -16.95 -3.43 -4.06
N ARG A 284 -16.53 -2.86 -2.94
CA ARG A 284 -16.68 -3.42 -1.60
C ARG A 284 -17.69 -2.62 -0.81
N ARG A 285 -18.34 -3.28 0.12
CA ARG A 285 -19.25 -2.64 1.07
C ARG A 285 -18.81 -2.96 2.48
N LEU A 286 -18.57 -1.92 3.28
CA LEU A 286 -18.34 -2.12 4.71
C LEU A 286 -19.61 -2.67 5.38
N PRO A 287 -19.47 -3.65 6.28
CA PRO A 287 -20.59 -4.08 7.11
C PRO A 287 -21.00 -2.94 8.08
N SER A 288 -22.24 -3.00 8.53
CA SER A 288 -22.68 -2.12 9.61
C SER A 288 -22.00 -2.51 10.92
N TYR A 289 -21.61 -1.53 11.69
CA TYR A 289 -21.07 -1.68 13.04
C TYR A 289 -21.72 -0.67 13.99
N PRO A 290 -21.70 -0.89 15.33
CA PRO A 290 -22.30 0.01 16.28
C PRO A 290 -21.79 1.45 16.14
N ALA A 291 -22.67 2.43 16.31
CA ALA A 291 -22.35 3.84 16.10
C ALA A 291 -21.29 4.41 17.08
N ASP A 292 -21.13 3.76 18.23
CA ASP A 292 -20.12 4.05 19.25
C ASP A 292 -18.79 3.33 19.03
N SER A 293 -18.67 2.60 17.92
CA SER A 293 -17.48 1.82 17.58
C SER A 293 -16.62 2.54 16.55
N VAL A 294 -15.31 2.31 16.63
CA VAL A 294 -14.33 2.75 15.63
C VAL A 294 -13.69 1.52 14.98
N VAL A 295 -13.76 1.49 13.65
CA VAL A 295 -13.07 0.44 12.87
C VAL A 295 -11.59 0.80 12.74
N LEU A 296 -10.73 -0.06 13.25
CA LEU A 296 -9.29 0.11 13.18
C LEU A 296 -8.69 -0.77 12.08
N PRO A 297 -8.03 -0.20 11.06
CA PRO A 297 -7.21 -0.98 10.13
C PRO A 297 -6.10 -1.70 10.90
N PHE A 298 -5.86 -2.99 10.64
CA PHE A 298 -4.86 -3.76 11.37
C PHE A 298 -3.45 -3.11 11.31
N ALA A 299 -3.12 -2.46 10.21
CA ALA A 299 -1.86 -1.74 10.04
C ALA A 299 -1.66 -0.59 11.05
N VAL A 300 -2.76 0.02 11.52
CA VAL A 300 -2.71 1.13 12.50
C VAL A 300 -2.23 0.67 13.87
N LEU A 301 -2.48 -0.59 14.25
CA LEU A 301 -2.02 -1.16 15.53
C LEU A 301 -0.49 -1.21 15.63
N SER A 302 0.19 -1.11 14.51
CA SER A 302 1.64 -1.22 14.41
C SER A 302 2.32 0.02 13.82
N ALA A 303 1.54 1.01 13.39
CA ALA A 303 2.08 2.23 12.80
C ALA A 303 2.35 3.30 13.86
N PRO A 304 3.44 4.06 13.75
CA PRO A 304 3.64 5.25 14.57
C PRO A 304 2.66 6.33 14.16
N SER A 305 2.22 7.13 15.12
CA SER A 305 1.48 8.35 14.89
C SER A 305 2.37 9.33 14.11
N PRO A 306 1.87 9.91 13.01
CA PRO A 306 2.63 10.92 12.29
C PRO A 306 2.88 12.21 13.11
N ALA A 307 2.11 12.41 14.18
CA ALA A 307 2.23 13.59 15.01
C ALA A 307 3.38 13.50 16.04
N ASP A 308 3.56 12.35 16.69
CA ASP A 308 4.48 12.21 17.83
C ASP A 308 5.35 10.96 17.82
N GLY A 309 5.25 10.16 16.77
CA GLY A 309 5.98 8.88 16.63
C GLY A 309 5.52 7.77 17.58
N ARG A 310 4.56 8.03 18.48
CA ARG A 310 3.98 7.02 19.38
C ARG A 310 3.03 6.11 18.63
N ALA A 311 2.66 4.97 19.20
CA ALA A 311 1.62 4.12 18.62
C ALA A 311 0.31 4.91 18.45
N ILE A 312 -0.31 4.84 17.26
CA ILE A 312 -1.60 5.50 16.99
C ILE A 312 -2.67 4.98 17.95
N VAL A 313 -2.63 3.68 18.25
CA VAL A 313 -3.51 3.02 19.21
C VAL A 313 -2.65 2.31 20.24
N THR A 314 -2.80 2.66 21.49
CA THR A 314 -2.23 1.90 22.61
C THR A 314 -3.36 1.02 23.18
N VAL A 315 -3.21 -0.29 22.99
CA VAL A 315 -4.09 -1.25 23.66
C VAL A 315 -3.62 -1.33 25.10
N GLY A 316 -4.46 -0.88 26.05
CA GLY A 316 -4.20 -1.06 27.48
C GLY A 316 -4.03 -2.55 27.80
N ARG A 317 -3.07 -2.85 28.65
CA ARG A 317 -2.88 -4.20 29.20
C ARG A 317 -3.92 -4.50 30.25
#